data_dbb20f01776320afb8cb77661613f4f2
#
_entry.id   dbb20f01776320afb8cb77661613f4f2
#
_cell.length_a   1.000
_cell.length_b   1.000
_cell.length_c   1.000
_cell.angle_alpha   90.00
_cell.angle_beta   90.00
_cell.angle_gamma   90.00
#
_symmetry.space_group_name_H-M   'P 1'
#
loop_
_entity.id
_entity.type
_entity.pdbx_description
1 polymer ?
#
loop_
_entity_poly.entity_id
_entity_poly.type
_entity_poly.pdbx_seq_one_letter_code
_entity_poly.pdbx_strand_id
1 'polypeptide(L)'
;MVLIAYCVNVILHMIIAELSYNNGGVQLVKSFEGELFHGKMKQIFSWSVFIVYGLAIMIGVSGNINGGAQIFVNWFGMPFVAAQVLYYVIAGVVVFIGMKAVGIAQKYAVIVLMGIVAVMTVGTFLHPLNSLQRAEFHWNNLLALYSMVVFATSANQAVIQVVKGLDGNAKQIRRSIFIGFGLSSVFVLIVTGTVLLGTKGALEKELAYMQLGESIGTWAMILAGVFSLFALLTTFSVSYTHLRAHETVLDL
;
A
#
# COMPACT_ATOMS: atom_id res chain seq x y z
N MET A 1 -3.46 -0.86 -18.92
CA MET A 1 -3.83 -0.19 -17.65
C MET A 1 -2.65 0.08 -16.75
N VAL A 2 -1.80 -0.89 -16.42
CA VAL A 2 -0.64 -0.69 -15.51
C VAL A 2 0.29 0.42 -16.01
N LEU A 3 0.62 0.45 -17.30
CA LEU A 3 1.46 1.51 -17.88
C LEU A 3 0.83 2.90 -17.76
N ILE A 4 -0.48 3.02 -18.00
CA ILE A 4 -1.20 4.29 -17.84
C ILE A 4 -1.19 4.72 -16.37
N ALA A 5 -1.48 3.81 -15.45
CA ALA A 5 -1.43 4.05 -14.02
C ALA A 5 -0.03 4.46 -13.55
N TYR A 6 1.02 3.81 -14.06
CA TYR A 6 2.40 4.20 -13.82
C TYR A 6 2.68 5.65 -14.26
N CYS A 7 2.34 6.01 -15.49
CA CYS A 7 2.55 7.37 -15.99
C CYS A 7 1.81 8.40 -15.15
N VAL A 8 0.54 8.16 -14.82
CA VAL A 8 -0.27 9.05 -13.99
C VAL A 8 0.33 9.18 -12.58
N ASN A 9 0.69 8.06 -11.95
CA ASN A 9 1.30 8.09 -10.62
C ASN A 9 2.65 8.81 -10.62
N VAL A 10 3.50 8.57 -11.62
CA VAL A 10 4.77 9.30 -11.72
C VAL A 10 4.54 10.80 -11.81
N ILE A 11 3.61 11.26 -12.66
CA ILE A 11 3.30 12.69 -12.81
C ILE A 11 2.77 13.27 -11.48
N LEU A 12 1.77 12.62 -10.87
CA LEU A 12 1.18 13.08 -9.60
C LEU A 12 2.23 13.16 -8.49
N HIS A 13 3.07 12.14 -8.36
CA HIS A 13 4.06 12.12 -7.29
C HIS A 13 5.26 13.05 -7.57
N MET A 14 5.53 13.39 -8.83
CA MET A 14 6.47 14.46 -9.18
C MET A 14 5.93 15.82 -8.75
N ILE A 15 4.63 16.07 -8.97
CA ILE A 15 3.97 17.32 -8.51
C ILE A 15 4.02 17.39 -6.97
N ILE A 16 3.71 16.29 -6.28
CA ILE A 16 3.79 16.22 -4.81
C ILE A 16 5.23 16.46 -4.32
N ALA A 17 6.21 15.89 -5.01
CA ALA A 17 7.62 16.07 -4.66
C ALA A 17 8.07 17.53 -4.81
N GLU A 18 7.68 18.17 -5.89
CA GLU A 18 8.01 19.57 -6.16
C GLU A 18 7.33 20.49 -5.13
N LEU A 19 6.06 20.24 -4.84
CA LEU A 19 5.31 20.96 -3.82
C LEU A 19 5.96 20.81 -2.43
N SER A 20 6.33 19.59 -2.06
CA SER A 20 7.02 19.33 -0.79
C SER A 20 8.41 19.96 -0.75
N TYR A 21 9.16 19.92 -1.86
CA TYR A 21 10.48 20.50 -1.98
C TYR A 21 10.46 22.02 -1.77
N ASN A 22 9.54 22.71 -2.45
CA ASN A 22 9.38 24.18 -2.37
C ASN A 22 8.97 24.63 -0.96
N ASN A 23 8.29 23.78 -0.21
CA ASN A 23 7.85 24.06 1.16
C ASN A 23 8.77 23.44 2.25
N GLY A 24 10.04 23.16 1.92
CA GLY A 24 11.01 22.67 2.91
C GLY A 24 10.74 21.27 3.44
N GLY A 25 10.04 20.42 2.67
CA GLY A 25 9.73 19.04 3.08
C GLY A 25 8.64 18.91 4.13
N VAL A 26 7.77 19.92 4.31
CA VAL A 26 6.64 19.82 5.25
C VAL A 26 5.58 18.83 4.76
N GLN A 27 4.64 18.51 5.64
CA GLN A 27 3.57 17.57 5.36
C GLN A 27 2.68 18.01 4.17
N LEU A 28 2.05 17.03 3.51
CA LEU A 28 1.30 17.25 2.29
C LEU A 28 0.21 18.33 2.42
N VAL A 29 -0.61 18.26 3.47
CA VAL A 29 -1.68 19.25 3.69
C VAL A 29 -1.12 20.65 3.87
N LYS A 30 -0.02 20.79 4.63
CA LYS A 30 0.65 22.08 4.85
C LYS A 30 1.33 22.61 3.58
N SER A 31 1.86 21.72 2.72
CA SER A 31 2.39 22.11 1.42
C SER A 31 1.30 22.61 0.48
N PHE A 32 0.13 21.96 0.45
CA PHE A 32 -1.02 22.45 -0.30
C PHE A 32 -1.53 23.80 0.20
N GLU A 33 -1.58 23.94 1.53
CA GLU A 33 -2.00 25.18 2.16
C GLU A 33 -1.09 26.36 1.81
N GLY A 34 0.23 26.13 1.76
CA GLY A 34 1.21 27.17 1.45
C GLY A 34 1.14 27.67 0.02
N GLU A 35 0.94 26.76 -0.94
CA GLU A 35 1.06 27.08 -2.38
C GLU A 35 -0.29 27.34 -3.09
N LEU A 36 -1.33 26.59 -2.71
CA LEU A 36 -2.58 26.60 -3.46
C LEU A 36 -3.69 27.47 -2.84
N PHE A 37 -3.63 27.66 -1.53
CA PHE A 37 -4.72 28.34 -0.85
C PHE A 37 -4.30 29.69 -0.26
N HIS A 38 -4.95 30.75 -0.75
CA HIS A 38 -4.69 32.12 -0.35
C HIS A 38 -5.97 32.81 0.15
N GLY A 39 -5.80 33.84 0.97
CA GLY A 39 -6.89 34.67 1.43
C GLY A 39 -7.81 34.00 2.47
N LYS A 40 -9.04 34.55 2.60
CA LYS A 40 -10.01 34.13 3.63
C LYS A 40 -10.51 32.67 3.48
N MET A 41 -10.45 32.11 2.28
CA MET A 41 -10.89 30.74 1.99
C MET A 41 -9.82 29.69 2.31
N LYS A 42 -8.58 30.09 2.60
CA LYS A 42 -7.46 29.21 2.89
C LYS A 42 -7.80 28.15 3.95
N GLN A 43 -8.36 28.60 5.07
CA GLN A 43 -8.69 27.72 6.18
C GLN A 43 -9.78 26.69 5.83
N ILE A 44 -10.80 27.10 5.06
CA ILE A 44 -11.88 26.18 4.64
C ILE A 44 -11.32 25.09 3.73
N PHE A 45 -10.48 25.43 2.75
CA PHE A 45 -9.87 24.47 1.86
C PHE A 45 -8.89 23.53 2.59
N SER A 46 -8.09 24.05 3.51
CA SER A 46 -7.19 23.23 4.33
C SER A 46 -7.94 22.20 5.17
N TRP A 47 -9.05 22.62 5.81
CA TRP A 47 -9.91 21.70 6.55
C TRP A 47 -10.58 20.66 5.64
N SER A 48 -11.04 21.05 4.46
CA SER A 48 -11.63 20.11 3.50
C SER A 48 -10.62 19.04 3.06
N VAL A 49 -9.40 19.44 2.71
CA VAL A 49 -8.32 18.50 2.36
C VAL A 49 -7.98 17.59 3.53
N PHE A 50 -7.88 18.14 4.74
CA PHE A 50 -7.60 17.37 5.95
C PHE A 50 -8.67 16.31 6.23
N ILE A 51 -9.96 16.68 6.14
CA ILE A 51 -11.07 15.75 6.36
C ILE A 51 -11.06 14.62 5.31
N VAL A 52 -10.94 14.96 4.02
CA VAL A 52 -10.95 13.98 2.94
C VAL A 52 -9.76 13.02 3.07
N TYR A 53 -8.58 13.55 3.36
CA TYR A 53 -7.37 12.76 3.53
C TYR A 53 -7.42 11.89 4.79
N GLY A 54 -7.92 12.44 5.90
CA GLY A 54 -8.13 11.70 7.15
C GLY A 54 -9.11 10.54 6.98
N LEU A 55 -10.24 10.77 6.32
CA LEU A 55 -11.22 9.71 5.99
C LEU A 55 -10.59 8.62 5.12
N ALA A 56 -9.81 8.98 4.11
CA ALA A 56 -9.11 8.01 3.26
C ALA A 56 -8.14 7.13 4.07
N ILE A 57 -7.39 7.71 5.01
CA ILE A 57 -6.52 6.96 5.91
C ILE A 57 -7.34 6.03 6.83
N MET A 58 -8.44 6.50 7.40
CA MET A 58 -9.31 5.68 8.28
C MET A 58 -9.90 4.48 7.54
N ILE A 59 -10.34 4.68 6.30
CA ILE A 59 -10.82 3.58 5.43
C ILE A 59 -9.68 2.57 5.19
N GLY A 60 -8.48 3.05 4.88
CA GLY A 60 -7.30 2.18 4.69
C GLY A 60 -6.94 1.39 5.95
N VAL A 61 -6.96 2.02 7.13
CA VAL A 61 -6.71 1.36 8.42
C VAL A 61 -7.78 0.28 8.70
N SER A 62 -9.05 0.59 8.45
CA SER A 62 -10.14 -0.38 8.58
C SER A 62 -9.96 -1.59 7.65
N GLY A 63 -9.57 -1.35 6.39
CA GLY A 63 -9.23 -2.40 5.44
C GLY A 63 -8.08 -3.29 5.93
N ASN A 64 -7.03 -2.71 6.52
CA ASN A 64 -5.91 -3.46 7.09
C ASN A 64 -6.35 -4.34 8.28
N ILE A 65 -7.23 -3.84 9.15
CA ILE A 65 -7.77 -4.62 10.27
C ILE A 65 -8.60 -5.80 9.77
N ASN A 66 -9.47 -5.57 8.79
CA ASN A 66 -10.29 -6.63 8.20
C ASN A 66 -9.44 -7.68 7.49
N GLY A 67 -8.49 -7.27 6.67
CA GLY A 67 -7.56 -8.17 6.00
C GLY A 67 -6.72 -8.99 6.99
N GLY A 68 -6.19 -8.35 8.03
CA GLY A 68 -5.44 -9.04 9.09
C GLY A 68 -6.30 -10.03 9.87
N ALA A 69 -7.55 -9.67 10.16
CA ALA A 69 -8.50 -10.58 10.83
C ALA A 69 -8.77 -11.82 9.99
N GLN A 70 -8.92 -11.69 8.68
CA GLN A 70 -9.14 -12.86 7.80
C GLN A 70 -7.98 -13.86 7.84
N ILE A 71 -6.75 -13.41 8.02
CA ILE A 71 -5.59 -14.31 8.17
C ILE A 71 -5.76 -15.16 9.41
N PHE A 72 -6.11 -14.54 10.55
CA PHE A 72 -6.30 -15.27 11.81
C PHE A 72 -7.54 -16.18 11.79
N VAL A 73 -8.62 -15.77 11.13
CA VAL A 73 -9.78 -16.65 10.89
C VAL A 73 -9.35 -17.88 10.08
N ASN A 74 -8.60 -17.70 9.01
CA ASN A 74 -8.15 -18.79 8.15
C ASN A 74 -7.13 -19.73 8.85
N TRP A 75 -6.24 -19.18 9.68
CA TRP A 75 -5.23 -19.98 10.35
C TRP A 75 -5.73 -20.71 11.60
N PHE A 76 -6.59 -20.04 12.39
CA PHE A 76 -6.97 -20.51 13.73
C PHE A 76 -8.46 -20.81 13.87
N GLY A 77 -9.27 -20.55 12.83
CA GLY A 77 -10.73 -20.78 12.89
C GLY A 77 -11.47 -19.92 13.91
N MET A 78 -10.86 -18.78 14.33
CA MET A 78 -11.43 -17.93 15.37
C MET A 78 -12.57 -17.05 14.82
N PRO A 79 -13.51 -16.58 15.69
CA PRO A 79 -14.55 -15.65 15.29
C PRO A 79 -13.96 -14.36 14.73
N PHE A 80 -14.56 -13.81 13.66
CA PHE A 80 -14.04 -12.64 12.93
C PHE A 80 -13.78 -11.42 13.83
N VAL A 81 -14.72 -11.10 14.74
CA VAL A 81 -14.57 -9.98 15.69
C VAL A 81 -13.37 -10.18 16.62
N ALA A 82 -13.18 -11.41 17.13
CA ALA A 82 -12.02 -11.73 17.98
C ALA A 82 -10.70 -11.58 17.19
N ALA A 83 -10.70 -12.00 15.93
CA ALA A 83 -9.56 -11.84 15.02
C ALA A 83 -9.25 -10.37 14.72
N GLN A 84 -10.27 -9.52 14.54
CA GLN A 84 -10.10 -8.07 14.39
C GLN A 84 -9.45 -7.44 15.63
N VAL A 85 -9.94 -7.77 16.82
CA VAL A 85 -9.38 -7.28 18.09
C VAL A 85 -7.92 -7.74 18.24
N LEU A 86 -7.65 -9.02 17.98
CA LEU A 86 -6.29 -9.57 18.07
C LEU A 86 -5.34 -8.85 17.11
N TYR A 87 -5.73 -8.70 15.85
CA TYR A 87 -4.91 -7.98 14.86
C TYR A 87 -4.67 -6.52 15.28
N TYR A 88 -5.72 -5.82 15.73
CA TYR A 88 -5.62 -4.44 16.19
C TYR A 88 -4.65 -4.28 17.36
N VAL A 89 -4.71 -5.19 18.33
CA VAL A 89 -3.76 -5.21 19.47
C VAL A 89 -2.33 -5.41 18.99
N ILE A 90 -2.09 -6.40 18.11
CA ILE A 90 -0.75 -6.66 17.56
C ILE A 90 -0.25 -5.44 16.79
N ALA A 91 -1.07 -4.87 15.91
CA ALA A 91 -0.71 -3.69 15.13
C ALA A 91 -0.45 -2.47 16.04
N GLY A 92 -1.25 -2.30 17.09
CA GLY A 92 -1.05 -1.28 18.12
C GLY A 92 0.29 -1.43 18.83
N VAL A 93 0.63 -2.63 19.28
CA VAL A 93 1.93 -2.92 19.91
C VAL A 93 3.09 -2.57 18.97
N VAL A 94 3.01 -2.95 17.69
CA VAL A 94 4.03 -2.63 16.68
C VAL A 94 4.20 -1.11 16.55
N VAL A 95 3.11 -0.34 16.55
CA VAL A 95 3.16 1.13 16.52
C VAL A 95 3.78 1.71 17.80
N PHE A 96 3.44 1.15 18.98
CA PHE A 96 3.99 1.60 20.27
C PHE A 96 5.50 1.35 20.42
N ILE A 97 6.05 0.30 19.80
CA ILE A 97 7.50 0.04 19.78
C ILE A 97 8.27 1.18 19.11
N GLY A 98 7.61 1.98 18.31
CA GLY A 98 8.12 3.24 17.79
C GLY A 98 8.64 3.18 16.36
N MET A 99 8.56 4.33 15.70
CA MET A 99 8.83 4.51 14.27
C MET A 99 10.24 4.07 13.84
N LYS A 100 11.26 4.26 14.67
CA LYS A 100 12.64 3.90 14.32
C LYS A 100 12.81 2.39 14.20
N ALA A 101 12.26 1.64 15.16
CA ALA A 101 12.29 0.18 15.13
C ALA A 101 11.44 -0.38 13.98
N VAL A 102 10.27 0.20 13.73
CA VAL A 102 9.40 -0.14 12.58
C VAL A 102 10.13 0.10 11.26
N GLY A 103 10.81 1.24 11.08
CA GLY A 103 11.57 1.53 9.85
C GLY A 103 12.72 0.54 9.60
N ILE A 104 13.42 0.13 10.64
CA ILE A 104 14.47 -0.90 10.53
C ILE A 104 13.83 -2.25 10.20
N ALA A 105 12.76 -2.63 10.86
CA ALA A 105 12.04 -3.88 10.61
C ALA A 105 11.48 -3.93 9.18
N GLN A 106 10.94 -2.83 8.66
CA GLN A 106 10.44 -2.72 7.29
C GLN A 106 11.52 -3.01 6.25
N LYS A 107 12.75 -2.52 6.46
CA LYS A 107 13.86 -2.79 5.54
C LYS A 107 14.12 -4.29 5.38
N TYR A 108 14.09 -5.05 6.46
CA TYR A 108 14.28 -6.51 6.41
C TYR A 108 13.00 -7.23 5.95
N ALA A 109 11.83 -6.75 6.37
CA ALA A 109 10.55 -7.30 5.94
C ALA A 109 10.39 -7.28 4.41
N VAL A 110 10.78 -6.19 3.74
CA VAL A 110 10.72 -6.09 2.27
C VAL A 110 11.56 -7.18 1.61
N ILE A 111 12.75 -7.48 2.11
CA ILE A 111 13.61 -8.54 1.56
C ILE A 111 12.93 -9.91 1.72
N VAL A 112 12.36 -10.18 2.90
CA VAL A 112 11.63 -11.43 3.17
C VAL A 112 10.39 -11.54 2.28
N LEU A 113 9.61 -10.45 2.16
CA LEU A 113 8.43 -10.40 1.30
C LEU A 113 8.77 -10.65 -0.17
N MET A 114 9.85 -10.06 -0.67
CA MET A 114 10.32 -10.32 -2.03
C MET A 114 10.75 -11.79 -2.22
N GLY A 115 11.40 -12.38 -1.22
CA GLY A 115 11.76 -13.80 -1.22
C GLY A 115 10.52 -14.70 -1.28
N ILE A 116 9.50 -14.43 -0.47
CA ILE A 116 8.22 -15.17 -0.48
C ILE A 116 7.55 -15.07 -1.86
N VAL A 117 7.45 -13.85 -2.41
CA VAL A 117 6.86 -13.65 -3.74
C VAL A 117 7.66 -14.40 -4.81
N ALA A 118 8.99 -14.36 -4.77
CA ALA A 118 9.82 -15.09 -5.71
C ALA A 118 9.57 -16.60 -5.66
N VAL A 119 9.54 -17.19 -4.46
CA VAL A 119 9.26 -18.63 -4.26
C VAL A 119 7.88 -19.00 -4.77
N MET A 120 6.85 -18.22 -4.42
CA MET A 120 5.47 -18.45 -4.87
C MET A 120 5.34 -18.30 -6.39
N THR A 121 6.01 -17.30 -6.97
CA THR A 121 6.02 -17.07 -8.41
C THR A 121 6.67 -18.23 -9.15
N VAL A 122 7.87 -18.64 -8.74
CA VAL A 122 8.58 -19.77 -9.37
C VAL A 122 7.74 -21.04 -9.26
N GLY A 123 7.20 -21.34 -8.06
CA GLY A 123 6.34 -22.52 -7.86
C GLY A 123 5.11 -22.52 -8.77
N THR A 124 4.47 -21.38 -8.93
CA THR A 124 3.30 -21.22 -9.78
C THR A 124 3.64 -21.36 -11.28
N PHE A 125 4.75 -20.76 -11.73
CA PHE A 125 5.14 -20.84 -13.15
C PHE A 125 5.64 -22.24 -13.55
N LEU A 126 6.23 -22.97 -12.62
CA LEU A 126 6.62 -24.37 -12.87
C LEU A 126 5.41 -25.32 -12.93
N HIS A 127 4.39 -25.05 -12.13
CA HIS A 127 3.18 -25.87 -12.02
C HIS A 127 1.91 -25.01 -12.06
N PRO A 128 1.57 -24.37 -13.19
CA PRO A 128 0.40 -23.52 -13.28
C PRO A 128 -0.88 -24.35 -13.10
N LEU A 129 -1.76 -23.89 -12.21
CA LEU A 129 -3.02 -24.54 -11.91
C LEU A 129 -4.18 -24.02 -12.78
N ASN A 130 -3.96 -22.88 -13.43
CA ASN A 130 -4.93 -22.23 -14.30
C ASN A 130 -4.25 -21.73 -15.57
N SER A 131 -5.02 -21.52 -16.63
CA SER A 131 -4.57 -20.89 -17.86
C SER A 131 -5.12 -19.48 -17.94
N LEU A 132 -4.31 -18.55 -18.43
CA LEU A 132 -4.77 -17.20 -18.73
C LEU A 132 -5.81 -17.25 -19.84
N GLN A 133 -7.07 -17.12 -19.47
CA GLN A 133 -8.17 -17.02 -20.44
C GLN A 133 -8.25 -15.60 -20.97
N ARG A 134 -8.63 -15.45 -22.25
CA ARG A 134 -8.98 -14.14 -22.79
C ARG A 134 -10.24 -13.65 -22.09
N ALA A 135 -10.09 -12.61 -21.25
CA ALA A 135 -11.23 -11.93 -20.68
C ALA A 135 -11.94 -11.11 -21.79
N GLU A 136 -13.25 -11.13 -21.77
CA GLU A 136 -14.03 -10.22 -22.59
C GLU A 136 -13.78 -8.78 -22.13
N PHE A 137 -13.60 -7.89 -23.09
CA PHE A 137 -13.34 -6.49 -22.80
C PHE A 137 -14.65 -5.76 -22.44
N HIS A 138 -14.74 -5.30 -21.19
CA HIS A 138 -15.87 -4.49 -20.72
C HIS A 138 -15.37 -3.12 -20.27
N TRP A 139 -15.91 -2.05 -20.84
CA TRP A 139 -15.55 -0.68 -20.49
C TRP A 139 -15.72 -0.37 -18.99
N ASN A 140 -16.78 -0.88 -18.36
CA ASN A 140 -17.05 -0.68 -16.95
C ASN A 140 -15.94 -1.25 -16.05
N ASN A 141 -15.32 -2.36 -16.45
CA ASN A 141 -14.23 -2.97 -15.69
C ASN A 141 -12.90 -2.22 -15.85
N LEU A 142 -12.76 -1.46 -16.94
CA LEU A 142 -11.53 -0.74 -17.23
C LEU A 142 -11.23 0.34 -16.19
N LEU A 143 -12.24 1.12 -15.81
CA LEU A 143 -12.10 2.19 -14.82
C LEU A 143 -11.84 1.62 -13.43
N ALA A 144 -12.52 0.54 -13.05
CA ALA A 144 -12.29 -0.16 -11.79
C ALA A 144 -10.86 -0.72 -11.72
N LEU A 145 -10.40 -1.40 -12.77
CA LEU A 145 -9.03 -1.93 -12.85
C LEU A 145 -7.99 -0.80 -12.78
N TYR A 146 -8.21 0.30 -13.49
CA TYR A 146 -7.33 1.47 -13.44
C TYR A 146 -7.23 2.03 -12.02
N SER A 147 -8.37 2.22 -11.35
CA SER A 147 -8.42 2.74 -9.98
C SER A 147 -7.66 1.84 -9.00
N MET A 148 -7.86 0.51 -9.11
CA MET A 148 -7.16 -0.47 -8.28
C MET A 148 -5.64 -0.41 -8.47
N VAL A 149 -5.16 -0.31 -9.73
CA VAL A 149 -3.72 -0.25 -10.00
C VAL A 149 -3.13 1.09 -9.53
N VAL A 150 -3.82 2.21 -9.74
CA VAL A 150 -3.38 3.52 -9.24
C VAL A 150 -3.29 3.49 -7.71
N PHE A 151 -4.29 2.94 -7.03
CA PHE A 151 -4.29 2.81 -5.58
C PHE A 151 -3.15 1.91 -5.08
N ALA A 152 -2.98 0.72 -5.68
CA ALA A 152 -1.96 -0.24 -5.29
C ALA A 152 -0.52 0.28 -5.47
N THR A 153 -0.31 1.21 -6.40
CA THR A 153 1.00 1.80 -6.66
C THR A 153 1.15 3.21 -6.09
N SER A 154 0.12 3.77 -5.42
CA SER A 154 0.19 5.10 -4.81
C SER A 154 1.10 5.11 -3.59
N ALA A 155 1.96 6.15 -3.49
CA ALA A 155 2.94 6.29 -2.42
C ALA A 155 3.10 7.75 -1.94
N ASN A 156 2.00 8.50 -1.87
CA ASN A 156 1.98 9.93 -1.55
C ASN A 156 2.82 10.29 -0.31
N GLN A 157 2.74 9.47 0.71
CA GLN A 157 3.42 9.67 2.00
C GLN A 157 4.93 9.39 1.88
N ALA A 158 5.31 8.38 1.09
CA ALA A 158 6.71 8.01 0.90
C ALA A 158 7.48 9.09 0.12
N VAL A 159 6.83 9.81 -0.80
CA VAL A 159 7.47 10.88 -1.58
C VAL A 159 8.00 11.99 -0.68
N ILE A 160 7.25 12.42 0.33
CA ILE A 160 7.69 13.44 1.29
C ILE A 160 8.93 12.97 2.05
N GLN A 161 8.96 11.69 2.45
CA GLN A 161 10.13 11.10 3.10
C GLN A 161 11.34 11.04 2.17
N VAL A 162 11.12 10.75 0.88
CA VAL A 162 12.19 10.78 -0.15
C VAL A 162 12.74 12.19 -0.32
N VAL A 163 11.89 13.22 -0.37
CA VAL A 163 12.33 14.62 -0.47
C VAL A 163 13.20 14.99 0.73
N LYS A 164 12.77 14.65 1.94
CA LYS A 164 13.55 14.88 3.18
C LYS A 164 14.85 14.09 3.22
N GLY A 165 14.79 12.80 2.89
CA GLY A 165 15.92 11.88 3.02
C GLY A 165 17.01 12.09 1.98
N LEU A 166 16.73 12.82 0.89
CA LEU A 166 17.68 13.17 -0.17
C LEU A 166 18.14 14.62 -0.12
N ASP A 167 17.92 15.30 1.02
CA ASP A 167 18.36 16.69 1.28
C ASP A 167 18.05 17.65 0.12
N GLY A 168 16.90 17.45 -0.53
CA GLY A 168 16.44 18.29 -1.64
C GLY A 168 17.22 18.11 -2.95
N ASN A 169 17.95 17.01 -3.15
CA ASN A 169 18.59 16.73 -4.43
C ASN A 169 17.56 16.35 -5.49
N ALA A 170 17.10 17.34 -6.27
CA ALA A 170 16.04 17.20 -7.26
C ALA A 170 16.29 16.07 -8.28
N LYS A 171 17.53 15.86 -8.70
CA LYS A 171 17.90 14.79 -9.65
C LYS A 171 17.71 13.41 -9.03
N GLN A 172 18.14 13.23 -7.79
CA GLN A 172 17.98 11.96 -7.06
C GLN A 172 16.52 11.71 -6.71
N ILE A 173 15.77 12.73 -6.30
CA ILE A 173 14.32 12.63 -6.01
C ILE A 173 13.57 12.14 -7.26
N ARG A 174 13.78 12.79 -8.42
CA ARG A 174 13.15 12.37 -9.69
C ARG A 174 13.50 10.92 -10.03
N ARG A 175 14.78 10.56 -9.96
CA ARG A 175 15.23 9.19 -10.25
C ARG A 175 14.59 8.17 -9.30
N SER A 176 14.50 8.48 -8.02
CA SER A 176 13.88 7.60 -7.02
C SER A 176 12.39 7.39 -7.30
N ILE A 177 11.67 8.44 -7.69
CA ILE A 177 10.25 8.35 -8.07
C ILE A 177 10.10 7.44 -9.30
N PHE A 178 10.83 7.70 -10.40
CA PHE A 178 10.73 6.89 -11.62
C PHE A 178 11.04 5.41 -11.36
N ILE A 179 12.15 5.13 -10.69
CA ILE A 179 12.57 3.76 -10.43
C ILE A 179 11.63 3.08 -9.42
N GLY A 180 11.25 3.78 -8.35
CA GLY A 180 10.37 3.23 -7.32
C GLY A 180 9.00 2.83 -7.88
N PHE A 181 8.35 3.71 -8.64
CA PHE A 181 7.07 3.40 -9.28
C PHE A 181 7.20 2.34 -10.38
N GLY A 182 8.32 2.33 -11.12
CA GLY A 182 8.61 1.29 -12.11
C GLY A 182 8.72 -0.09 -11.47
N LEU A 183 9.51 -0.21 -10.41
CA LEU A 183 9.65 -1.46 -9.65
C LEU A 183 8.33 -1.89 -9.01
N SER A 184 7.57 -0.97 -8.42
CA SER A 184 6.26 -1.26 -7.85
C SER A 184 5.28 -1.79 -8.91
N SER A 185 5.25 -1.18 -10.10
CA SER A 185 4.40 -1.62 -11.20
C SER A 185 4.76 -3.03 -11.69
N VAL A 186 6.05 -3.32 -11.82
CA VAL A 186 6.53 -4.68 -12.17
C VAL A 186 6.15 -5.68 -11.10
N PHE A 187 6.29 -5.30 -9.82
CA PHE A 187 5.93 -6.17 -8.71
C PHE A 187 4.43 -6.49 -8.68
N VAL A 188 3.57 -5.49 -8.93
CA VAL A 188 2.11 -5.68 -9.07
C VAL A 188 1.80 -6.65 -10.20
N LEU A 189 2.47 -6.54 -11.35
CA LEU A 189 2.27 -7.47 -12.48
C LEU A 189 2.69 -8.90 -12.13
N ILE A 190 3.84 -9.07 -11.46
CA ILE A 190 4.33 -10.39 -11.01
C ILE A 190 3.33 -11.03 -10.05
N VAL A 191 2.93 -10.31 -9.00
CA VAL A 191 2.00 -10.83 -7.99
C VAL A 191 0.65 -11.17 -8.62
N THR A 192 0.11 -10.28 -9.46
CA THR A 192 -1.17 -10.52 -10.16
C THR A 192 -1.09 -11.73 -11.08
N GLY A 193 -0.02 -11.82 -11.89
CA GLY A 193 0.20 -12.97 -12.78
C GLY A 193 0.33 -14.28 -12.00
N THR A 194 1.05 -14.27 -10.88
CA THR A 194 1.20 -15.43 -9.99
C THR A 194 -0.15 -15.89 -9.45
N VAL A 195 -0.96 -14.95 -8.95
CA VAL A 195 -2.31 -15.27 -8.43
C VAL A 195 -3.21 -15.84 -9.51
N LEU A 196 -3.26 -15.21 -10.69
CA LEU A 196 -4.12 -15.65 -11.80
C LEU A 196 -3.74 -17.04 -12.32
N LEU A 197 -2.46 -17.37 -12.37
CA LEU A 197 -1.96 -18.66 -12.85
C LEU A 197 -2.02 -19.77 -11.79
N GLY A 198 -1.85 -19.40 -10.53
CA GLY A 198 -1.73 -20.36 -9.43
C GLY A 198 -3.01 -20.63 -8.65
N THR A 199 -4.08 -19.85 -8.86
CA THR A 199 -5.34 -20.03 -8.13
C THR A 199 -6.29 -20.91 -8.93
N LYS A 200 -6.85 -21.94 -8.28
CA LYS A 200 -7.91 -22.77 -8.86
C LYS A 200 -9.25 -22.03 -8.83
N GLY A 201 -9.92 -21.95 -9.99
CA GLY A 201 -11.24 -21.34 -10.08
C GLY A 201 -11.25 -19.81 -10.01
N ALA A 202 -12.40 -19.23 -9.65
CA ALA A 202 -12.58 -17.80 -9.50
C ALA A 202 -11.92 -17.27 -8.23
N LEU A 203 -11.49 -16.02 -8.27
CA LEU A 203 -10.99 -15.30 -7.08
C LEU A 203 -12.19 -14.82 -6.26
N GLU A 204 -12.44 -15.47 -5.14
CA GLU A 204 -13.59 -15.20 -4.26
C GLU A 204 -13.16 -14.56 -2.92
N LYS A 205 -11.88 -14.72 -2.54
CA LYS A 205 -11.38 -14.21 -1.27
C LYS A 205 -10.85 -12.79 -1.39
N GLU A 206 -11.09 -11.97 -0.38
CA GLU A 206 -10.54 -10.61 -0.30
C GLU A 206 -9.00 -10.59 -0.35
N LEU A 207 -8.36 -11.60 0.25
CA LEU A 207 -6.91 -11.78 0.18
C LEU A 207 -6.56 -12.82 -0.90
N ALA A 208 -6.45 -12.37 -2.13
CA ALA A 208 -6.16 -13.22 -3.28
C ALA A 208 -4.87 -14.06 -3.12
N TYR A 209 -3.87 -13.54 -2.42
CA TYR A 209 -2.62 -14.27 -2.15
C TYR A 209 -2.82 -15.43 -1.17
N MET A 210 -3.76 -15.33 -0.22
CA MET A 210 -4.16 -16.44 0.64
C MET A 210 -4.86 -17.55 -0.16
N GLN A 211 -5.75 -17.21 -1.07
CA GLN A 211 -6.42 -18.17 -1.96
C GLN A 211 -5.41 -18.89 -2.88
N LEU A 212 -4.41 -18.17 -3.37
CA LEU A 212 -3.28 -18.77 -4.07
C LEU A 212 -2.58 -19.82 -3.20
N GLY A 213 -2.24 -19.45 -1.95
CA GLY A 213 -1.59 -20.35 -1.02
C GLY A 213 -2.40 -21.64 -0.78
N GLU A 214 -3.70 -21.53 -0.58
CA GLU A 214 -4.61 -22.68 -0.43
C GLU A 214 -4.66 -23.56 -1.69
N SER A 215 -4.58 -22.95 -2.86
CA SER A 215 -4.60 -23.69 -4.12
C SER A 215 -3.34 -24.51 -4.37
N ILE A 216 -2.18 -24.03 -3.90
CA ILE A 216 -0.88 -24.68 -4.04
C ILE A 216 -0.68 -25.74 -2.96
N GLY A 217 -1.05 -25.42 -1.72
CA GLY A 217 -0.96 -26.34 -0.58
C GLY A 217 -0.58 -25.64 0.74
N THR A 218 -0.53 -26.40 1.81
CA THR A 218 -0.38 -25.88 3.19
C THR A 218 0.86 -25.01 3.39
N TRP A 219 2.00 -25.39 2.82
CA TRP A 219 3.22 -24.59 2.92
C TRP A 219 3.09 -23.22 2.27
N ALA A 220 2.44 -23.17 1.10
CA ALA A 220 2.20 -21.95 0.37
C ALA A 220 1.16 -21.06 1.08
N MET A 221 0.15 -21.67 1.70
CA MET A 221 -0.84 -20.96 2.53
C MET A 221 -0.16 -20.26 3.73
N ILE A 222 0.81 -20.91 4.38
CA ILE A 222 1.56 -20.30 5.49
C ILE A 222 2.38 -19.13 4.97
N LEU A 223 3.12 -19.29 3.86
CA LEU A 223 3.92 -18.22 3.27
C LEU A 223 3.06 -17.05 2.81
N ALA A 224 1.93 -17.32 2.17
CA ALA A 224 0.99 -16.29 1.73
C ALA A 224 0.39 -15.51 2.92
N GLY A 225 0.08 -16.21 4.01
CA GLY A 225 -0.40 -15.57 5.24
C GLY A 225 0.67 -14.72 5.92
N VAL A 226 1.90 -15.21 6.01
CA VAL A 226 3.04 -14.44 6.53
C VAL A 226 3.27 -13.20 5.68
N PHE A 227 3.29 -13.33 4.36
CA PHE A 227 3.39 -12.20 3.43
C PHE A 227 2.30 -11.17 3.70
N SER A 228 1.02 -11.61 3.70
CA SER A 228 -0.12 -10.72 3.88
C SER A 228 -0.10 -10.04 5.25
N LEU A 229 0.24 -10.76 6.32
CA LEU A 229 0.33 -10.23 7.67
C LEU A 229 1.38 -9.12 7.77
N PHE A 230 2.60 -9.37 7.27
CA PHE A 230 3.66 -8.36 7.27
C PHE A 230 3.31 -7.15 6.40
N ALA A 231 2.74 -7.35 5.22
CA ALA A 231 2.32 -6.27 4.34
C ALA A 231 1.26 -5.38 5.00
N LEU A 232 0.25 -5.99 5.63
CA LEU A 232 -0.82 -5.26 6.31
C LEU A 232 -0.31 -4.54 7.57
N LEU A 233 0.55 -5.16 8.39
CA LEU A 233 1.15 -4.54 9.57
C LEU A 233 2.03 -3.34 9.20
N THR A 234 2.83 -3.45 8.15
CA THR A 234 3.66 -2.33 7.68
C THR A 234 2.79 -1.18 7.18
N THR A 235 1.75 -1.47 6.40
CA THR A 235 0.81 -0.47 5.90
C THR A 235 0.04 0.20 7.04
N PHE A 236 -0.43 -0.57 8.02
CA PHE A 236 -1.10 -0.03 9.22
C PHE A 236 -0.18 0.93 9.98
N SER A 237 1.07 0.52 10.24
CA SER A 237 2.04 1.33 10.97
C SER A 237 2.35 2.64 10.27
N VAL A 238 2.52 2.63 8.94
CA VAL A 238 2.74 3.84 8.15
C VAL A 238 1.52 4.74 8.19
N SER A 239 0.32 4.20 7.98
CA SER A 239 -0.93 4.98 7.99
C SER A 239 -1.18 5.65 9.33
N TYR A 240 -0.97 4.93 10.44
CA TYR A 240 -1.13 5.47 11.79
C TYR A 240 -0.13 6.61 12.09
N THR A 241 1.12 6.44 11.71
CA THR A 241 2.14 7.47 11.93
C THR A 241 1.86 8.74 11.16
N HIS A 242 1.28 8.63 9.96
CA HIS A 242 0.85 9.80 9.19
C HIS A 242 -0.37 10.48 9.80
N LEU A 243 -1.33 9.72 10.29
CA LEU A 243 -2.48 10.29 11.01
C LEU A 243 -2.02 11.11 12.22
N ARG A 244 -1.15 10.53 13.07
CA ARG A 244 -0.59 11.21 14.24
C ARG A 244 0.22 12.46 13.87
N ALA A 245 0.95 12.43 12.76
CA ALA A 245 1.69 13.59 12.30
C ALA A 245 0.77 14.74 11.85
N HIS A 246 -0.46 14.46 11.43
CA HIS A 246 -1.46 15.48 11.08
C HIS A 246 -2.16 16.05 12.33
N GLU A 247 -2.29 15.29 13.42
CA GLU A 247 -2.84 15.79 14.68
C GLU A 247 -1.97 16.90 15.25
N THR A 248 -0.64 16.77 15.19
CA THR A 248 0.30 17.80 15.68
C THR A 248 0.30 19.10 14.85
N VAL A 249 -0.33 19.12 13.68
CA VAL A 249 -0.49 20.34 12.85
C VAL A 249 -1.72 21.16 13.27
N LEU A 250 -2.68 20.55 13.95
CA LEU A 250 -3.89 21.21 14.43
C LEU A 250 -3.68 21.93 15.78
N ASP A 251 -2.60 21.60 16.49
CA ASP A 251 -2.22 22.22 17.77
C ASP A 251 -1.44 23.54 17.59
N LEU A 252 -1.37 24.08 16.37
CA LEU A 252 -0.78 25.38 16.00
C LEU A 252 -1.82 26.27 15.31
#